data_ae1f83a6622bc22209cea9b5fe1bae37
#
_entry.id   ae1f83a6622bc22209cea9b5fe1bae37
#
_cell.length_a   1.000
_cell.length_b   1.000
_cell.length_c   1.000
_cell.angle_alpha   90.00
_cell.angle_beta   90.00
_cell.angle_gamma   90.00
#
_symmetry.space_group_name_H-M   'P 1'
#
loop_
_entity.id
_entity.type
_entity.pdbx_description
1 polymer ?
#
loop_
_entity_poly.entity_id
_entity_poly.type
_entity_poly.pdbx_seq_one_letter_code
_entity_poly.pdbx_strand_id
1 'polypeptide(L)'
;MRTGETGLARIEGAGEHLWPDSLDIMGWKVDPTGLGVIFDRAIPPFAEERVGAAVDGILARIGVGRASVDRFTCHPGGAKVITALEATLRLDQGTLDHERAVLEEYGNMSAPTVLFVLDRLAKQGLPKRTVLTALGPGFTCSCLSLAQAA
;
A
#
# COMPACT_ATOMS: atom_id res chain seq x y z
N MET A 1 -2.91 19.27 11.40
CA MET A 1 -4.23 19.48 10.73
C MET A 1 -4.77 20.81 11.22
N ARG A 2 -5.00 21.79 10.35
CA ARG A 2 -5.69 23.03 10.71
C ARG A 2 -7.20 22.75 10.65
N THR A 3 -7.90 23.01 11.71
CA THR A 3 -9.37 22.96 11.76
C THR A 3 -9.93 24.10 10.92
N GLY A 4 -10.74 23.79 9.91
CA GLY A 4 -11.46 24.78 9.09
C GLY A 4 -11.01 24.92 7.64
N GLU A 5 -10.00 24.18 7.17
CA GLU A 5 -9.66 24.09 5.75
C GLU A 5 -10.29 22.83 5.12
N THR A 6 -10.91 22.97 3.96
CA THR A 6 -11.38 21.85 3.15
C THR A 6 -10.14 21.08 2.63
N GLY A 7 -9.91 19.89 3.15
CA GLY A 7 -8.85 18.99 2.65
C GLY A 7 -9.26 18.28 1.37
N LEU A 8 -8.28 17.66 0.67
CA LEU A 8 -8.55 16.85 -0.52
C LEU A 8 -9.36 15.59 -0.22
N ALA A 9 -9.20 15.04 0.98
CA ALA A 9 -9.86 13.84 1.43
C ALA A 9 -9.95 13.77 2.96
N ARG A 10 -10.91 13.00 3.45
CA ARG A 10 -11.09 12.66 4.85
C ARG A 10 -10.54 11.26 5.10
N ILE A 11 -9.73 11.10 6.15
CA ILE A 11 -9.32 9.77 6.63
C ILE A 11 -10.53 9.11 7.29
N GLU A 12 -10.96 7.95 6.77
CA GLU A 12 -12.08 7.18 7.34
C GLU A 12 -11.60 6.22 8.42
N GLY A 13 -10.44 5.63 8.25
CA GLY A 13 -9.83 4.71 9.18
C GLY A 13 -8.52 4.14 8.64
N ALA A 14 -7.77 3.53 9.54
CA ALA A 14 -6.53 2.84 9.24
C ALA A 14 -6.44 1.54 10.01
N GLY A 15 -5.66 0.61 9.51
CA GLY A 15 -5.39 -0.64 10.18
C GLY A 15 -4.15 -1.32 9.64
N GLU A 16 -3.70 -2.29 10.39
CA GLU A 16 -2.49 -3.04 10.11
C GLU A 16 -2.71 -4.53 10.36
N HIS A 17 -2.00 -5.34 9.62
CA HIS A 17 -1.90 -6.78 9.79
C HIS A 17 -0.42 -7.18 9.81
N LEU A 18 -0.01 -7.85 10.87
CA LEU A 18 1.33 -8.42 11.04
C LEU A 18 1.24 -9.94 10.90
N TRP A 19 2.11 -10.53 10.09
CA TRP A 19 2.31 -11.97 10.07
C TRP A 19 3.44 -12.35 11.02
N PRO A 20 3.18 -13.16 12.04
CA PRO A 20 4.23 -13.70 12.91
C PRO A 20 5.28 -14.48 12.12
N ASP A 21 6.50 -14.54 12.64
CA ASP A 21 7.61 -15.37 12.12
C ASP A 21 7.95 -15.11 10.63
N SER A 22 7.87 -13.85 10.21
CA SER A 22 8.09 -13.44 8.81
C SER A 22 9.21 -12.38 8.63
N LEU A 23 10.04 -12.16 9.65
CA LEU A 23 11.15 -11.22 9.60
C LEU A 23 12.17 -11.54 8.51
N ASP A 24 12.32 -12.83 8.18
CA ASP A 24 13.25 -13.28 7.12
C ASP A 24 12.74 -12.93 5.70
N ILE A 25 11.44 -12.65 5.55
CA ILE A 25 10.86 -12.24 4.27
C ILE A 25 11.15 -10.76 4.02
N MET A 26 10.91 -9.91 5.01
CA MET A 26 11.19 -8.48 4.96
C MET A 26 11.53 -7.99 6.37
N GLY A 27 12.72 -7.45 6.54
CA GLY A 27 13.21 -7.07 7.85
C GLY A 27 14.42 -6.17 7.80
N TRP A 28 14.99 -5.95 8.98
CA TRP A 28 16.24 -5.24 9.16
C TRP A 28 17.25 -6.12 9.86
N LYS A 29 18.46 -6.16 9.33
CA LYS A 29 19.62 -6.74 10.00
C LYS A 29 20.48 -5.63 10.55
N VAL A 30 20.77 -5.69 11.83
CA VAL A 30 21.70 -4.77 12.48
C VAL A 30 23.07 -5.45 12.54
N ASP A 31 24.07 -4.84 11.99
CA ASP A 31 25.47 -5.30 12.05
C ASP A 31 26.41 -4.14 12.39
N PRO A 32 27.71 -4.40 12.68
CA PRO A 32 28.66 -3.35 13.05
C PRO A 32 28.83 -2.24 12.02
N THR A 33 28.43 -2.45 10.76
CA THR A 33 28.57 -1.49 9.67
C THR A 33 27.30 -0.67 9.44
N GLY A 34 26.18 -1.02 10.10
CA GLY A 34 24.91 -0.30 10.02
C GLY A 34 23.68 -1.19 9.89
N LEU A 35 22.62 -0.63 9.33
CA LEU A 35 21.36 -1.31 9.09
C LEU A 35 21.32 -1.88 7.67
N GLY A 36 21.26 -3.20 7.57
CA GLY A 36 21.00 -3.90 6.31
C GLY A 36 19.51 -4.20 6.15
N VAL A 37 19.00 -3.99 4.95
CA VAL A 37 17.60 -4.35 4.62
C VAL A 37 17.57 -5.81 4.18
N ILE A 38 16.59 -6.56 4.70
CA ILE A 38 16.27 -7.92 4.25
C ILE A 38 15.11 -7.81 3.27
N PHE A 39 15.35 -8.16 2.00
CA PHE A 39 14.35 -8.32 0.95
C PHE A 39 14.49 -9.70 0.35
N ASP A 40 13.63 -10.62 0.73
CA ASP A 40 13.63 -11.96 0.18
C ASP A 40 12.88 -12.03 -1.15
N ARG A 41 13.29 -12.99 -1.99
CA ARG A 41 12.62 -13.30 -3.27
C ARG A 41 11.19 -13.83 -3.07
N ALA A 42 10.86 -14.25 -1.86
CA ALA A 42 9.53 -14.70 -1.48
C ALA A 42 8.51 -13.55 -1.30
N ILE A 43 8.93 -12.27 -1.28
CA ILE A 43 8.00 -11.14 -1.11
C ILE A 43 6.86 -11.15 -2.13
N PRO A 44 7.08 -11.24 -3.46
CA PRO A 44 5.97 -11.24 -4.40
C PRO A 44 5.00 -12.41 -4.23
N PRO A 45 5.43 -13.70 -4.17
CA PRO A 45 4.50 -14.79 -3.96
C PRO A 45 3.80 -14.74 -2.60
N PHE A 46 4.48 -14.30 -1.53
CA PHE A 46 3.86 -14.09 -0.23
C PHE A 46 2.77 -13.03 -0.29
N ALA A 47 3.03 -11.91 -0.98
CA ALA A 47 2.07 -10.84 -1.16
C ALA A 47 0.84 -11.33 -1.95
N GLU A 48 1.06 -12.06 -3.05
CA GLU A 48 0.00 -12.61 -3.89
C GLU A 48 -0.92 -13.56 -3.11
N GLU A 49 -0.34 -14.42 -2.27
CA GLU A 49 -1.10 -15.41 -1.48
C GLU A 49 -1.89 -14.77 -0.33
N ARG A 50 -1.32 -13.77 0.36
CA ARG A 50 -1.76 -13.41 1.71
C ARG A 50 -2.29 -12.00 1.88
N VAL A 51 -1.82 -11.02 1.08
CA VAL A 51 -2.14 -9.61 1.30
C VAL A 51 -3.62 -9.32 1.06
N GLY A 52 -4.25 -9.96 0.08
CA GLY A 52 -5.67 -9.73 -0.23
C GLY A 52 -6.59 -9.99 0.97
N ALA A 53 -6.41 -11.13 1.65
CA ALA A 53 -7.19 -11.48 2.84
C ALA A 53 -6.92 -10.52 4.02
N ALA A 54 -5.66 -10.09 4.20
CA ALA A 54 -5.31 -9.11 5.22
C ALA A 54 -5.96 -7.74 4.96
N VAL A 55 -5.94 -7.27 3.71
CA VAL A 55 -6.61 -6.03 3.30
C VAL A 55 -8.12 -6.13 3.57
N ASP A 56 -8.76 -7.23 3.17
CA ASP A 56 -10.20 -7.45 3.43
C ASP A 56 -10.50 -7.42 4.94
N GLY A 57 -9.67 -8.06 5.76
CA GLY A 57 -9.80 -8.03 7.22
C GLY A 57 -9.59 -6.65 7.83
N ILE A 58 -8.66 -5.85 7.32
CA ILE A 58 -8.45 -4.47 7.76
C ILE A 58 -9.66 -3.62 7.39
N LEU A 59 -10.12 -3.68 6.15
CA LEU A 59 -11.27 -2.92 5.66
C LEU A 59 -12.53 -3.24 6.48
N ALA A 60 -12.77 -4.52 6.79
CA ALA A 60 -13.90 -4.93 7.62
C ALA A 60 -13.83 -4.31 9.03
N ARG A 61 -12.64 -4.28 9.66
CA ARG A 61 -12.45 -3.67 11.00
C ARG A 61 -12.71 -2.17 11.02
N ILE A 62 -12.42 -1.46 9.95
CA ILE A 62 -12.67 0.00 9.85
C ILE A 62 -14.05 0.32 9.25
N GLY A 63 -14.90 -0.69 9.02
CA GLY A 63 -16.26 -0.51 8.51
C GLY A 63 -16.33 -0.12 7.02
N VAL A 64 -15.30 -0.40 6.24
CA VAL A 64 -15.26 -0.13 4.80
C VAL A 64 -15.52 -1.42 4.02
N GLY A 65 -16.58 -1.47 3.25
CA GLY A 65 -16.86 -2.59 2.35
C GLY A 65 -15.92 -2.56 1.13
N ARG A 66 -15.29 -3.69 0.78
CA ARG A 66 -14.41 -3.78 -0.39
C ARG A 66 -15.06 -3.28 -1.68
N ALA A 67 -16.34 -3.60 -1.90
CA ALA A 67 -17.10 -3.17 -3.08
C ALA A 67 -17.28 -1.65 -3.17
N SER A 68 -17.04 -0.91 -2.09
CA SER A 68 -17.10 0.56 -2.05
C SER A 68 -15.75 1.23 -2.29
N VAL A 69 -14.68 0.47 -2.51
CA VAL A 69 -13.35 0.99 -2.84
C VAL A 69 -13.25 1.18 -4.34
N ASP A 70 -13.11 2.43 -4.78
CA ASP A 70 -12.99 2.78 -6.19
C ASP A 70 -11.55 2.57 -6.70
N ARG A 71 -10.55 2.77 -5.82
CA ARG A 71 -9.13 2.64 -6.19
C ARG A 71 -8.30 2.14 -5.00
N PHE A 72 -7.40 1.22 -5.27
CA PHE A 72 -6.25 0.94 -4.40
C PHE A 72 -5.05 1.77 -4.86
N THR A 73 -4.40 2.43 -3.91
CA THR A 73 -3.15 3.18 -4.12
C THR A 73 -2.07 2.46 -3.34
N CYS A 74 -1.23 1.73 -4.04
CA CYS A 74 -0.29 0.79 -3.44
C CYS A 74 1.12 1.35 -3.40
N HIS A 75 1.87 1.02 -2.34
CA HIS A 75 3.31 1.27 -2.34
C HIS A 75 4.00 0.40 -3.41
N PRO A 76 4.70 1.01 -4.40
CA PRO A 76 5.36 0.27 -5.46
C PRO A 76 6.72 -0.27 -5.01
N GLY A 77 6.74 -1.34 -4.22
CA GLY A 77 7.96 -1.95 -3.70
C GLY A 77 8.90 -2.52 -4.78
N GLY A 78 8.36 -2.84 -5.96
CA GLY A 78 9.06 -3.36 -7.14
C GLY A 78 8.07 -3.87 -8.18
N ALA A 79 8.49 -4.03 -9.43
CA ALA A 79 7.60 -4.40 -10.53
C ALA A 79 6.83 -5.71 -10.28
N LYS A 80 7.50 -6.75 -9.76
CA LYS A 80 6.86 -8.03 -9.41
C LYS A 80 5.89 -7.90 -8.24
N VAL A 81 6.16 -7.00 -7.30
CA VAL A 81 5.25 -6.73 -6.16
C VAL A 81 3.98 -6.05 -6.65
N ILE A 82 4.08 -5.09 -7.60
CA ILE A 82 2.92 -4.45 -8.20
C ILE A 82 2.02 -5.49 -8.88
N THR A 83 2.60 -6.40 -9.67
CA THR A 83 1.86 -7.49 -10.33
C THR A 83 1.18 -8.41 -9.29
N ALA A 84 1.88 -8.79 -8.23
CA ALA A 84 1.32 -9.60 -7.15
C ALA A 84 0.17 -8.88 -6.42
N LEU A 85 0.28 -7.56 -6.22
CA LEU A 85 -0.78 -6.74 -5.61
C LEU A 85 -2.01 -6.67 -6.51
N GLU A 86 -1.87 -6.52 -7.83
CA GLU A 86 -3.01 -6.59 -8.75
C GLU A 86 -3.72 -7.94 -8.63
N ALA A 87 -2.99 -9.05 -8.65
CA ALA A 87 -3.57 -10.38 -8.52
C ALA A 87 -4.31 -10.57 -7.18
N THR A 88 -3.66 -10.31 -6.05
CA THR A 88 -4.24 -10.54 -4.72
C THR A 88 -5.40 -9.60 -4.40
N LEU A 89 -5.35 -8.36 -4.93
CA LEU A 89 -6.44 -7.39 -4.81
C LEU A 89 -7.53 -7.58 -5.86
N ARG A 90 -7.41 -8.59 -6.74
CA ARG A 90 -8.37 -8.89 -7.81
C ARG A 90 -8.62 -7.71 -8.72
N LEU A 91 -7.55 -7.02 -9.08
CA LEU A 91 -7.55 -5.93 -10.03
C LEU A 91 -7.14 -6.47 -11.40
N ASP A 92 -7.62 -5.82 -12.45
CA ASP A 92 -7.13 -6.12 -13.79
C ASP A 92 -5.64 -5.76 -13.91
N GLN A 93 -4.90 -6.55 -14.69
CA GLN A 93 -3.49 -6.30 -14.93
C GLN A 93 -3.30 -4.93 -15.58
N GLY A 94 -2.44 -4.10 -15.00
CA GLY A 94 -2.18 -2.74 -15.46
C GLY A 94 -2.96 -1.65 -14.73
N THR A 95 -3.89 -2.00 -13.85
CA THR A 95 -4.67 -1.04 -13.05
C THR A 95 -3.79 -0.16 -12.17
N LEU A 96 -2.67 -0.71 -11.64
CA LEU A 96 -1.70 0.02 -10.83
C LEU A 96 -0.66 0.75 -11.72
N ASP A 97 -1.14 1.52 -12.69
CA ASP A 97 -0.34 2.27 -13.67
C ASP A 97 0.42 3.45 -13.04
N HIS A 98 -0.17 4.17 -12.09
CA HIS A 98 0.48 5.25 -11.36
C HIS A 98 1.63 4.74 -10.50
N GLU A 99 1.47 3.57 -9.90
CA GLU A 99 2.49 2.86 -9.13
C GLU A 99 3.70 2.50 -10.01
N ARG A 100 3.43 2.00 -11.21
CA ARG A 100 4.49 1.69 -12.19
C ARG A 100 5.23 2.94 -12.64
N ALA A 101 4.49 4.00 -12.96
CA ALA A 101 5.06 5.26 -13.38
C ALA A 101 5.94 5.90 -12.28
N VAL A 102 5.48 5.89 -11.02
CA VAL A 102 6.29 6.40 -9.89
C VAL A 102 7.54 5.55 -9.68
N LEU A 103 7.42 4.21 -9.78
CA LEU A 103 8.56 3.30 -9.66
C LEU A 103 9.59 3.54 -10.78
N GLU A 104 9.14 3.81 -12.01
CA GLU A 104 10.00 4.11 -13.16
C GLU A 104 10.71 5.46 -13.01
N GLU A 105 9.99 6.50 -12.56
CA GLU A 105 10.53 7.86 -12.45
C GLU A 105 11.45 8.06 -11.24
N TYR A 106 11.11 7.47 -10.09
CA TYR A 106 11.76 7.77 -8.81
C TYR A 106 12.39 6.56 -8.13
N GLY A 107 12.09 5.34 -8.58
CA GLY A 107 12.46 4.13 -7.89
C GLY A 107 11.65 3.91 -6.59
N ASN A 108 12.08 2.93 -5.83
CA ASN A 108 11.50 2.66 -4.49
C ASN A 108 12.20 3.54 -3.44
N MET A 109 11.49 4.55 -2.95
CA MET A 109 11.94 5.49 -1.91
C MET A 109 11.47 5.08 -0.50
N SER A 110 11.10 3.80 -0.30
CA SER A 110 10.49 3.31 0.95
C SER A 110 9.10 3.91 1.19
N ALA A 111 8.66 4.06 2.45
CA ALA A 111 7.29 4.50 2.80
C ALA A 111 6.79 5.76 2.05
N PRO A 112 7.59 6.81 1.81
CA PRO A 112 7.15 7.98 1.04
C PRO A 112 6.66 7.69 -0.37
N THR A 113 7.08 6.59 -1.02
CA THR A 113 6.74 6.31 -2.42
C THR A 113 5.22 6.26 -2.66
N VAL A 114 4.44 5.73 -1.73
CA VAL A 114 2.97 5.69 -1.86
C VAL A 114 2.34 7.07 -1.89
N LEU A 115 2.97 8.07 -1.26
CA LEU A 115 2.48 9.45 -1.29
C LEU A 115 2.72 10.11 -2.65
N PHE A 116 3.77 9.74 -3.38
CA PHE A 116 3.99 10.18 -4.76
C PHE A 116 2.93 9.58 -5.69
N VAL A 117 2.53 8.33 -5.46
CA VAL A 117 1.40 7.72 -6.19
C VAL A 117 0.10 8.47 -5.89
N LEU A 118 -0.15 8.77 -4.62
CA LEU A 118 -1.33 9.52 -4.20
C LEU A 118 -1.35 10.94 -4.81
N ASP A 119 -0.21 11.63 -4.87
CA ASP A 119 -0.08 12.95 -5.49
C ASP A 119 -0.42 12.92 -6.99
N ARG A 120 0.07 11.91 -7.72
CA ARG A 120 -0.29 11.72 -9.15
C ARG A 120 -1.79 11.52 -9.31
N LEU A 121 -2.39 10.67 -8.48
CA LEU A 121 -3.82 10.41 -8.49
C LEU A 121 -4.62 11.68 -8.16
N ALA A 122 -4.20 12.43 -7.14
CA ALA A 122 -4.86 13.67 -6.72
C ALA A 122 -4.87 14.74 -7.81
N LYS A 123 -3.81 14.84 -8.62
CA LYS A 123 -3.73 15.76 -9.77
C LYS A 123 -4.73 15.43 -10.89
N GLN A 124 -5.18 14.19 -10.97
CA GLN A 124 -6.19 13.74 -11.93
C GLN A 124 -7.62 13.76 -11.36
N GLY A 125 -7.75 14.02 -10.05
CA GLY A 125 -8.98 13.93 -9.28
C GLY A 125 -9.04 12.64 -8.46
N LEU A 126 -9.19 12.80 -7.16
CA LEU A 126 -9.31 11.63 -6.26
C LEU A 126 -10.63 10.90 -6.53
N PRO A 127 -10.64 9.55 -6.57
CA PRO A 127 -11.85 8.75 -6.54
C PRO A 127 -12.66 9.02 -5.25
N LYS A 128 -13.95 8.66 -5.25
CA LYS A 128 -14.80 8.83 -4.06
C LYS A 128 -14.21 8.15 -2.83
N ARG A 129 -13.63 6.96 -3.02
CA ARG A 129 -12.89 6.26 -1.97
C ARG A 129 -11.63 5.59 -2.54
N THR A 130 -10.49 5.92 -1.97
CA THR A 130 -9.22 5.26 -2.26
C THR A 130 -8.62 4.65 -1.00
N VAL A 131 -8.01 3.48 -1.14
CA VAL A 131 -7.32 2.78 -0.04
C VAL A 131 -5.84 2.76 -0.34
N LEU A 132 -5.05 3.43 0.50
CA LEU A 132 -3.60 3.33 0.45
C LEU A 132 -3.18 2.03 1.11
N THR A 133 -2.23 1.31 0.49
CA THR A 133 -1.62 0.12 1.06
C THR A 133 -0.10 0.20 1.01
N ALA A 134 0.54 -0.27 2.05
CA ALA A 134 1.98 -0.43 2.09
C ALA A 134 2.36 -1.76 2.76
N LEU A 135 3.43 -2.36 2.26
CA LEU A 135 4.03 -3.55 2.82
C LEU A 135 5.32 -3.14 3.55
N GLY A 136 5.52 -3.66 4.73
CA GLY A 136 6.65 -3.30 5.58
C GLY A 136 7.31 -4.51 6.26
N PRO A 137 8.45 -4.22 6.94
CA PRO A 137 9.13 -5.23 7.74
C PRO A 137 8.23 -5.88 8.78
N GLY A 138 8.46 -7.21 9.02
CA GLY A 138 7.75 -7.88 10.07
C GLY A 138 7.17 -9.25 9.76
N PHE A 139 6.54 -9.59 8.65
CA PHE A 139 6.03 -8.83 7.51
C PHE A 139 4.73 -8.13 7.89
N THR A 140 4.53 -6.90 7.44
CA THR A 140 3.31 -6.15 7.72
C THR A 140 2.61 -5.66 6.47
N CYS A 141 1.28 -5.52 6.55
CA CYS A 141 0.46 -4.81 5.59
C CYS A 141 -0.33 -3.73 6.32
N SER A 142 -0.13 -2.49 5.94
CA SER A 142 -0.87 -1.34 6.47
C SER A 142 -1.84 -0.82 5.42
N CYS A 143 -3.05 -0.42 5.85
CA CYS A 143 -4.06 0.19 5.00
C CYS A 143 -4.59 1.47 5.62
N LEU A 144 -4.87 2.45 4.77
CA LEU A 144 -5.51 3.72 5.13
C LEU A 144 -6.63 4.02 4.13
N SER A 145 -7.87 4.15 4.59
CA SER A 145 -9.01 4.54 3.74
C SER A 145 -9.19 6.06 3.73
N LEU A 146 -9.28 6.60 2.52
CA LEU A 146 -9.57 8.01 2.25
C LEU A 146 -10.89 8.12 1.50
N ALA A 147 -11.80 8.96 2.00
CA ALA A 147 -12.97 9.42 1.24
C ALA A 147 -12.70 10.82 0.67
N GLN A 148 -13.04 11.05 -0.60
CA GLN A 148 -12.98 12.37 -1.21
C GLN A 148 -13.75 13.37 -0.36
N ALA A 149 -13.20 14.56 -0.17
CA ALA A 149 -13.95 15.65 0.49
C ALA A 149 -15.15 16.07 -0.37
N ALA A 150 -16.29 16.30 0.28
CA ALA A 150 -17.50 16.76 -0.38
C ALA A 150 -17.35 18.21 -0.84
#